data_d8e727fb231ef0a092442484bdaaf1ae
#
_entry.id   d8e727fb231ef0a092442484bdaaf1ae
#
_cell.length_a   1.000
_cell.length_b   1.000
_cell.length_c   1.000
_cell.angle_alpha   90.00
_cell.angle_beta   90.00
_cell.angle_gamma   90.00
#
_symmetry.space_group_name_H-M   'P 1'
#
loop_
_entity.id
_entity.type
_entity.pdbx_description
1 polymer ?
#
loop_
_entity_poly.entity_id
_entity_poly.type
_entity_poly.pdbx_seq_one_letter_code
_entity_poly.pdbx_strand_id
1 'polypeptide(L)'
;MMTHPLLPKLRQLKLSGMLNTLDLRAEQALKEHLAPIEFFTLLLDDELERRSQQRLANRLSQSGCHAQKSLAHFDYSAVPGINRTMINDFATCAFVNRHENILLCGPTGVGKSHLANGLAIEALKQDLRVFSRPVHRMLADLHAARASGGYPRALSRILNCDLLVLDDFGLQALSPSAIQDLYEIISERYEQGSIIVTSNRSFEEWHEVFCNELLASAALDRLTHHAHLLVITGESYRQRSRRKEAISKAQMPNSSS
;
A
#
# COMPACT_ATOMS: atom_id res chain seq x y z
N MET A 1 39.60 10.04 -17.44
CA MET A 1 38.26 9.43 -17.70
C MET A 1 38.17 9.16 -19.19
N MET A 2 38.23 7.91 -19.63
CA MET A 2 37.96 7.57 -21.03
C MET A 2 36.47 7.83 -21.29
N THR A 3 36.16 8.80 -22.15
CA THR A 3 34.79 9.04 -22.61
C THR A 3 34.37 7.88 -23.51
N HIS A 4 33.66 6.93 -22.93
CA HIS A 4 33.17 5.76 -23.68
C HIS A 4 32.22 6.25 -24.79
N PRO A 5 32.42 5.87 -26.05
CA PRO A 5 31.63 6.38 -27.18
C PRO A 5 30.13 6.01 -27.12
N LEU A 6 29.77 5.06 -26.24
CA LEU A 6 28.37 4.69 -25.97
C LEU A 6 27.61 5.67 -25.08
N LEU A 7 28.29 6.44 -24.20
CA LEU A 7 27.64 7.33 -23.24
C LEU A 7 26.64 8.32 -23.86
N PRO A 8 27.01 9.05 -24.97
CA PRO A 8 26.05 9.96 -25.62
C PRO A 8 24.82 9.22 -26.17
N LYS A 9 25.04 8.03 -26.77
CA LYS A 9 23.96 7.21 -27.35
C LYS A 9 23.00 6.69 -26.26
N LEU A 10 23.52 6.17 -25.14
CA LEU A 10 22.71 5.69 -24.02
C LEU A 10 21.89 6.84 -23.41
N ARG A 11 22.45 8.05 -23.30
CA ARG A 11 21.71 9.25 -22.86
C ARG A 11 20.59 9.61 -23.82
N GLN A 12 20.87 9.65 -25.13
CA GLN A 12 19.86 9.94 -26.15
C GLN A 12 18.71 8.94 -26.14
N LEU A 13 19.02 7.66 -25.95
CA LEU A 13 18.03 6.58 -25.85
C LEU A 13 17.38 6.47 -24.46
N LYS A 14 17.76 7.31 -23.49
CA LYS A 14 17.28 7.30 -22.10
C LYS A 14 17.49 5.96 -21.38
N LEU A 15 18.59 5.28 -21.68
CA LEU A 15 18.98 4.00 -21.07
C LEU A 15 19.88 4.26 -19.84
N SER A 16 19.28 4.85 -18.79
CA SER A 16 20.04 5.31 -17.62
C SER A 16 20.52 4.17 -16.74
N GLY A 17 19.86 3.02 -16.74
CA GLY A 17 20.32 1.81 -16.03
C GLY A 17 21.63 1.32 -16.61
N MET A 18 21.66 1.09 -17.92
CA MET A 18 22.90 0.74 -18.62
C MET A 18 23.99 1.80 -18.44
N LEU A 19 23.62 3.09 -18.51
CA LEU A 19 24.56 4.19 -18.34
C LEU A 19 25.28 4.15 -16.99
N ASN A 20 24.55 3.82 -15.92
CA ASN A 20 25.07 3.82 -14.54
C ASN A 20 25.96 2.60 -14.25
N THR A 21 25.75 1.49 -14.94
CA THR A 21 26.44 0.22 -14.68
C THR A 21 27.45 -0.16 -15.77
N LEU A 22 27.54 0.60 -16.87
CA LEU A 22 28.36 0.28 -18.02
C LEU A 22 29.82 -0.05 -17.66
N ASP A 23 30.48 0.80 -16.90
CA ASP A 23 31.88 0.62 -16.52
C ASP A 23 32.06 -0.62 -15.62
N LEU A 24 31.16 -0.80 -14.63
CA LEU A 24 31.16 -1.95 -13.73
C LEU A 24 30.98 -3.27 -14.51
N ARG A 25 30.01 -3.30 -15.43
CA ARG A 25 29.73 -4.49 -16.22
C ARG A 25 30.84 -4.76 -17.24
N ALA A 26 31.50 -3.73 -17.80
CA ALA A 26 32.65 -3.89 -18.66
C ALA A 26 33.84 -4.52 -17.90
N GLU A 27 34.13 -4.07 -16.70
CA GLU A 27 35.15 -4.68 -15.85
C GLU A 27 34.81 -6.14 -15.48
N GLN A 28 33.54 -6.43 -15.16
CA GLN A 28 33.07 -7.78 -14.90
C GLN A 28 33.27 -8.68 -16.12
N ALA A 29 32.87 -8.22 -17.29
CA ALA A 29 32.99 -8.98 -18.52
C ALA A 29 34.44 -9.35 -18.85
N LEU A 30 35.38 -8.44 -18.60
CA LEU A 30 36.81 -8.70 -18.79
C LEU A 30 37.35 -9.73 -17.78
N LYS A 31 36.97 -9.64 -16.51
CA LYS A 31 37.43 -10.56 -15.47
C LYS A 31 36.88 -11.97 -15.63
N GLU A 32 35.62 -12.09 -16.02
CA GLU A 32 34.89 -13.35 -16.13
C GLU A 32 34.91 -13.94 -17.53
N HIS A 33 35.55 -13.26 -18.49
CA HIS A 33 35.63 -13.66 -19.92
C HIS A 33 34.25 -13.88 -20.54
N LEU A 34 33.29 -13.00 -20.24
CA LEU A 34 31.92 -13.10 -20.72
C LEU A 34 31.86 -12.93 -22.25
N ALA A 35 30.98 -13.70 -22.89
CA ALA A 35 30.67 -13.50 -24.28
C ALA A 35 29.94 -12.14 -24.50
N PRO A 36 30.08 -11.52 -25.70
CA PRO A 36 29.44 -10.21 -25.96
C PRO A 36 27.93 -10.19 -25.71
N ILE A 37 27.22 -11.29 -25.96
CA ILE A 37 25.80 -11.42 -25.74
C ILE A 37 25.51 -11.43 -24.23
N GLU A 38 26.29 -12.14 -23.43
CA GLU A 38 26.13 -12.19 -21.96
C GLU A 38 26.35 -10.82 -21.35
N PHE A 39 27.41 -10.11 -21.76
CA PHE A 39 27.62 -8.72 -21.33
C PHE A 39 26.44 -7.80 -21.67
N PHE A 40 25.89 -7.92 -22.88
CA PHE A 40 24.76 -7.10 -23.31
C PHE A 40 23.50 -7.45 -22.54
N THR A 41 23.27 -8.74 -22.23
CA THR A 41 22.15 -9.20 -21.40
C THR A 41 22.21 -8.57 -20.01
N LEU A 42 23.38 -8.57 -19.35
CA LEU A 42 23.53 -7.93 -18.04
C LEU A 42 23.18 -6.44 -18.07
N LEU A 43 23.57 -5.72 -19.13
CA LEU A 43 23.22 -4.30 -19.27
C LEU A 43 21.70 -4.10 -19.49
N LEU A 44 21.06 -4.99 -20.26
CA LEU A 44 19.60 -4.96 -20.45
C LEU A 44 18.86 -5.22 -19.14
N ASP A 45 19.31 -6.19 -18.36
CA ASP A 45 18.74 -6.52 -17.07
C ASP A 45 18.83 -5.34 -16.10
N ASP A 46 19.98 -4.65 -16.06
CA ASP A 46 20.17 -3.44 -15.24
C ASP A 46 19.20 -2.31 -15.65
N GLU A 47 18.93 -2.16 -16.96
CA GLU A 47 17.96 -1.16 -17.46
C GLU A 47 16.53 -1.55 -17.12
N LEU A 48 16.16 -2.83 -17.27
CA LEU A 48 14.84 -3.33 -16.93
C LEU A 48 14.56 -3.19 -15.44
N GLU A 49 15.51 -3.55 -14.59
CA GLU A 49 15.42 -3.40 -13.14
C GLU A 49 15.25 -1.93 -12.74
N ARG A 50 16.07 -1.02 -13.28
CA ARG A 50 15.94 0.40 -13.02
C ARG A 50 14.55 0.94 -13.43
N ARG A 51 14.04 0.53 -14.59
CA ARG A 51 12.71 0.93 -15.06
C ARG A 51 11.60 0.39 -14.15
N SER A 52 11.74 -0.84 -13.70
CA SER A 52 10.81 -1.47 -12.76
C SER A 52 10.77 -0.70 -11.44
N GLN A 53 11.94 -0.42 -10.85
CA GLN A 53 12.06 0.37 -9.63
C GLN A 53 11.47 1.77 -9.78
N GLN A 54 11.73 2.45 -10.90
CA GLN A 54 11.19 3.79 -11.16
C GLN A 54 9.64 3.76 -11.30
N ARG A 55 9.09 2.74 -11.98
CA ARG A 55 7.64 2.56 -12.10
C ARG A 55 7.02 2.33 -10.73
N LEU A 56 7.61 1.46 -9.92
CA LEU A 56 7.13 1.19 -8.56
C LEU A 56 7.18 2.46 -7.69
N ALA A 57 8.28 3.22 -7.73
CA ALA A 57 8.42 4.48 -7.01
C ALA A 57 7.34 5.50 -7.41
N ASN A 58 7.07 5.65 -8.71
CA ASN A 58 6.04 6.55 -9.22
C ASN A 58 4.64 6.10 -8.76
N ARG A 59 4.33 4.81 -8.85
CA ARG A 59 3.04 4.27 -8.36
C ARG A 59 2.88 4.46 -6.87
N LEU A 60 3.93 4.18 -6.09
CA LEU A 60 3.92 4.36 -4.65
C LEU A 60 3.60 5.81 -4.28
N SER A 61 4.24 6.78 -4.94
CA SER A 61 3.99 8.21 -4.69
C SER A 61 2.56 8.65 -5.01
N GLN A 62 1.91 8.00 -5.97
CA GLN A 62 0.55 8.32 -6.40
C GLN A 62 -0.54 7.55 -5.64
N SER A 63 -0.22 6.40 -5.08
CA SER A 63 -1.18 5.52 -4.40
C SER A 63 -1.64 6.02 -3.04
N GLY A 64 -0.83 6.84 -2.36
CA GLY A 64 -1.02 7.21 -0.96
C GLY A 64 -0.44 6.21 0.04
N CYS A 65 0.25 5.17 -0.44
CA CYS A 65 0.96 4.22 0.42
C CYS A 65 2.28 4.79 0.95
N HIS A 66 2.74 4.25 2.07
CA HIS A 66 3.99 4.64 2.72
C HIS A 66 5.02 3.51 2.60
N ALA A 67 6.15 3.76 1.94
CA ALA A 67 7.21 2.77 1.71
C ALA A 67 7.68 2.04 2.98
N GLN A 68 7.76 2.77 4.09
CA GLN A 68 8.21 2.23 5.39
C GLN A 68 7.23 1.22 6.02
N LYS A 69 5.99 1.16 5.55
CA LYS A 69 4.98 0.20 6.02
C LYS A 69 4.85 -1.00 5.08
N SER A 70 5.96 -1.55 4.61
CA SER A 70 5.96 -2.79 3.83
C SER A 70 5.79 -4.02 4.73
N LEU A 71 5.37 -5.17 4.16
CA LEU A 71 5.26 -6.43 4.90
C LEU A 71 6.60 -6.89 5.46
N ALA A 72 7.72 -6.55 4.80
CA ALA A 72 9.07 -6.86 5.27
C ALA A 72 9.41 -6.17 6.61
N HIS A 73 8.81 -5.03 6.88
CA HIS A 73 9.00 -4.28 8.13
C HIS A 73 7.90 -4.57 9.18
N PHE A 74 6.98 -5.50 8.88
CA PHE A 74 5.92 -5.84 9.82
C PHE A 74 6.44 -6.81 10.90
N ASP A 75 6.31 -6.41 12.17
CA ASP A 75 6.70 -7.24 13.30
C ASP A 75 5.59 -8.24 13.67
N TYR A 76 5.64 -9.41 13.08
CA TYR A 76 4.70 -10.50 13.37
C TYR A 76 4.77 -10.98 14.83
N SER A 77 5.90 -10.80 15.52
CA SER A 77 6.04 -11.21 16.93
C SER A 77 5.20 -10.36 17.87
N ALA A 78 4.87 -9.13 17.45
CA ALA A 78 4.02 -8.22 18.20
C ALA A 78 2.53 -8.58 18.14
N VAL A 79 2.14 -9.45 17.20
CA VAL A 79 0.74 -9.80 16.93
C VAL A 79 0.60 -11.32 16.74
N PRO A 80 0.75 -12.12 17.83
CA PRO A 80 0.81 -13.58 17.74
C PRO A 80 -0.45 -14.26 17.20
N GLY A 81 -1.59 -13.54 17.19
CA GLY A 81 -2.85 -14.05 16.64
C GLY A 81 -2.97 -13.93 15.11
N ILE A 82 -2.02 -13.29 14.41
CA ILE A 82 -2.05 -13.21 12.94
C ILE A 82 -1.55 -14.51 12.32
N ASN A 83 -2.37 -15.10 11.46
CA ASN A 83 -1.96 -16.21 10.61
C ASN A 83 -1.04 -15.71 9.48
N ARG A 84 0.28 -15.93 9.65
CA ARG A 84 1.28 -15.49 8.68
C ARG A 84 1.11 -16.15 7.30
N THR A 85 0.67 -17.40 7.25
CA THR A 85 0.40 -18.09 5.98
C THR A 85 -0.71 -17.36 5.21
N MET A 86 -1.80 -17.00 5.88
CA MET A 86 -2.89 -16.24 5.29
C MET A 86 -2.42 -14.86 4.76
N ILE A 87 -1.55 -14.16 5.50
CA ILE A 87 -0.98 -12.89 5.02
C ILE A 87 -0.09 -13.10 3.79
N ASN A 88 0.69 -14.16 3.75
CA ASN A 88 1.50 -14.51 2.57
C ASN A 88 0.60 -14.85 1.37
N ASP A 89 -0.52 -15.52 1.58
CA ASP A 89 -1.51 -15.79 0.51
C ASP A 89 -2.11 -14.48 -0.02
N PHE A 90 -2.46 -13.54 0.87
CA PHE A 90 -2.91 -12.20 0.44
C PHE A 90 -1.82 -11.42 -0.29
N ALA A 91 -0.55 -11.57 0.09
CA ALA A 91 0.58 -10.92 -0.59
C ALA A 91 0.76 -11.39 -2.05
N THR A 92 0.19 -12.55 -2.42
CA THR A 92 0.12 -12.97 -3.83
C THR A 92 -0.86 -12.14 -4.66
N CYS A 93 -1.68 -11.30 -4.02
CA CYS A 93 -2.75 -10.49 -4.64
C CYS A 93 -3.81 -11.28 -5.40
N ALA A 94 -3.90 -12.60 -5.21
CA ALA A 94 -4.92 -13.43 -5.84
C ALA A 94 -6.35 -12.98 -5.48
N PHE A 95 -6.55 -12.45 -4.28
CA PHE A 95 -7.83 -11.87 -3.82
C PHE A 95 -8.27 -10.68 -4.70
N VAL A 96 -7.32 -9.88 -5.22
CA VAL A 96 -7.64 -8.75 -6.11
C VAL A 96 -8.21 -9.26 -7.43
N ASN A 97 -7.62 -10.31 -7.99
CA ASN A 97 -8.11 -10.92 -9.23
C ASN A 97 -9.50 -11.59 -9.07
N ARG A 98 -9.86 -11.99 -7.83
CA ARG A 98 -11.16 -12.57 -7.49
C ARG A 98 -12.16 -11.53 -6.98
N HIS A 99 -11.78 -10.24 -6.95
CA HIS A 99 -12.59 -9.15 -6.42
C HIS A 99 -13.06 -9.37 -4.97
N GLU A 100 -12.25 -10.06 -4.16
CA GLU A 100 -12.51 -10.31 -2.75
C GLU A 100 -12.05 -9.13 -1.90
N ASN A 101 -12.71 -8.90 -0.76
CA ASN A 101 -12.38 -7.84 0.18
C ASN A 101 -11.59 -8.37 1.38
N ILE A 102 -10.84 -7.49 2.04
CA ILE A 102 -10.16 -7.80 3.31
C ILE A 102 -10.59 -6.77 4.35
N LEU A 103 -11.17 -7.24 5.45
CA LEU A 103 -11.66 -6.41 6.55
C LEU A 103 -10.78 -6.64 7.78
N LEU A 104 -10.04 -5.61 8.22
CA LEU A 104 -9.11 -5.67 9.34
C LEU A 104 -9.68 -4.90 10.52
N CYS A 105 -10.18 -5.62 11.53
CA CYS A 105 -10.73 -5.05 12.75
C CYS A 105 -9.80 -5.26 13.95
N GLY A 106 -9.86 -4.38 14.95
CA GLY A 106 -9.12 -4.54 16.20
C GLY A 106 -8.65 -3.23 16.83
N PRO A 107 -8.04 -3.25 18.02
CA PRO A 107 -7.67 -2.06 18.77
C PRO A 107 -6.68 -1.14 18.02
N THR A 108 -6.59 0.11 18.48
CA THR A 108 -5.61 1.06 17.93
C THR A 108 -4.19 0.61 18.21
N GLY A 109 -3.32 0.70 17.18
CA GLY A 109 -1.89 0.45 17.32
C GLY A 109 -1.45 -1.00 17.13
N VAL A 110 -2.35 -1.95 16.87
CA VAL A 110 -2.01 -3.37 16.64
C VAL A 110 -1.44 -3.67 15.24
N GLY A 111 -1.30 -2.67 14.36
CA GLY A 111 -0.65 -2.84 13.06
C GLY A 111 -1.59 -2.99 11.85
N LYS A 112 -2.93 -2.80 11.99
CA LYS A 112 -3.91 -2.89 10.88
C LYS A 112 -3.51 -2.08 9.65
N SER A 113 -3.29 -0.77 9.84
CA SER A 113 -2.90 0.15 8.76
C SER A 113 -1.53 -0.18 8.17
N HIS A 114 -0.61 -0.78 8.94
CA HIS A 114 0.67 -1.27 8.44
C HIS A 114 0.44 -2.47 7.52
N LEU A 115 -0.37 -3.42 7.97
CA LEU A 115 -0.69 -4.63 7.20
C LEU A 115 -1.42 -4.28 5.90
N ALA A 116 -2.46 -3.44 5.97
CA ALA A 116 -3.19 -2.97 4.79
C ALA A 116 -2.27 -2.26 3.79
N ASN A 117 -1.40 -1.37 4.28
CA ASN A 117 -0.42 -0.69 3.44
C ASN A 117 0.63 -1.66 2.87
N GLY A 118 1.06 -2.65 3.65
CA GLY A 118 1.99 -3.68 3.19
C GLY A 118 1.42 -4.51 2.05
N LEU A 119 0.17 -4.97 2.16
CA LEU A 119 -0.55 -5.67 1.09
C LEU A 119 -0.74 -4.78 -0.15
N ALA A 120 -1.04 -3.50 0.06
CA ALA A 120 -1.13 -2.52 -1.02
C ALA A 120 0.20 -2.33 -1.77
N ILE A 121 1.34 -2.38 -1.07
CA ILE A 121 2.67 -2.35 -1.70
C ILE A 121 2.92 -3.61 -2.53
N GLU A 122 2.51 -4.79 -2.05
CA GLU A 122 2.64 -6.02 -2.85
C GLU A 122 1.80 -5.94 -4.14
N ALA A 123 0.60 -5.35 -4.08
CA ALA A 123 -0.21 -5.08 -5.27
C ALA A 123 0.49 -4.11 -6.26
N LEU A 124 1.11 -3.03 -5.74
CA LEU A 124 1.89 -2.10 -6.58
C LEU A 124 3.08 -2.76 -7.28
N LYS A 125 3.75 -3.73 -6.62
CA LYS A 125 4.83 -4.52 -7.21
C LYS A 125 4.37 -5.41 -8.37
N GLN A 126 3.10 -5.83 -8.33
CA GLN A 126 2.46 -6.63 -9.38
C GLN A 126 1.76 -5.77 -10.44
N ASP A 127 2.15 -4.50 -10.53
CA ASP A 127 1.65 -3.56 -11.52
C ASP A 127 0.16 -3.19 -11.36
N LEU A 128 -0.50 -3.57 -10.24
CA LEU A 128 -1.87 -3.21 -9.94
C LEU A 128 -1.99 -1.72 -9.56
N ARG A 129 -3.09 -1.09 -9.91
CA ARG A 129 -3.41 0.28 -9.54
C ARG A 129 -4.00 0.30 -8.13
N VAL A 130 -3.38 1.02 -7.22
CA VAL A 130 -3.80 1.13 -5.83
C VAL A 130 -4.17 2.57 -5.50
N PHE A 131 -5.27 2.74 -4.74
CA PHE A 131 -5.62 3.98 -4.10
C PHE A 131 -5.80 3.75 -2.60
N SER A 132 -4.99 4.42 -1.78
CA SER A 132 -4.99 4.26 -0.31
C SER A 132 -5.17 5.61 0.37
N ARG A 133 -6.19 5.73 1.22
CA ARG A 133 -6.48 6.94 1.99
C ARG A 133 -7.22 6.59 3.30
N PRO A 134 -7.03 7.37 4.38
CA PRO A 134 -7.98 7.40 5.47
C PRO A 134 -9.36 7.81 4.96
N VAL A 135 -10.42 7.10 5.37
CA VAL A 135 -11.79 7.32 4.86
C VAL A 135 -12.22 8.77 4.99
N HIS A 136 -12.00 9.39 6.16
CA HIS A 136 -12.39 10.79 6.39
C HIS A 136 -11.70 11.76 5.45
N ARG A 137 -10.42 11.51 5.07
CA ARG A 137 -9.69 12.35 4.11
C ARG A 137 -10.17 12.16 2.69
N MET A 138 -10.40 10.91 2.28
CA MET A 138 -10.95 10.60 0.95
C MET A 138 -12.29 11.32 0.73
N LEU A 139 -13.20 11.24 1.71
CA LEU A 139 -14.51 11.88 1.64
C LEU A 139 -14.42 13.41 1.67
N ALA A 140 -13.50 13.97 2.46
CA ALA A 140 -13.23 15.41 2.46
C ALA A 140 -12.67 15.89 1.11
N ASP A 141 -11.77 15.12 0.47
CA ASP A 141 -11.23 15.41 -0.85
C ASP A 141 -12.35 15.39 -1.92
N LEU A 142 -13.28 14.42 -1.85
CA LEU A 142 -14.46 14.36 -2.74
C LEU A 142 -15.40 15.56 -2.53
N HIS A 143 -15.66 15.93 -1.28
CA HIS A 143 -16.47 17.10 -0.97
C HIS A 143 -15.85 18.39 -1.53
N ALA A 144 -14.55 18.59 -1.34
CA ALA A 144 -13.81 19.73 -1.91
C ALA A 144 -13.83 19.71 -3.45
N ALA A 145 -13.67 18.53 -4.06
CA ALA A 145 -13.73 18.36 -5.51
C ALA A 145 -15.12 18.68 -6.06
N ARG A 146 -16.20 18.41 -5.31
CA ARG A 146 -17.58 18.78 -5.69
C ARG A 146 -17.74 20.30 -5.79
N ALA A 147 -17.20 21.05 -4.83
CA ALA A 147 -17.23 22.51 -4.84
C ALA A 147 -16.42 23.13 -5.98
N SER A 148 -15.36 22.48 -6.44
CA SER A 148 -14.48 22.95 -7.53
C SER A 148 -14.82 22.39 -8.92
N GLY A 149 -15.90 21.59 -9.05
CA GLY A 149 -16.29 20.94 -10.32
C GLY A 149 -15.44 19.74 -10.71
N GLY A 150 -14.50 19.28 -9.85
CA GLY A 150 -13.59 18.16 -10.09
C GLY A 150 -14.11 16.80 -9.61
N TYR A 151 -15.32 16.72 -9.08
CA TYR A 151 -15.88 15.50 -8.48
C TYR A 151 -15.83 14.26 -9.39
N PRO A 152 -16.28 14.32 -10.68
CA PRO A 152 -16.26 13.13 -11.54
C PRO A 152 -14.85 12.55 -11.71
N ARG A 153 -13.83 13.42 -11.80
CA ARG A 153 -12.43 13.00 -11.95
C ARG A 153 -11.91 12.38 -10.64
N ALA A 154 -12.24 12.97 -9.50
CA ALA A 154 -11.83 12.47 -8.19
C ALA A 154 -12.47 11.10 -7.89
N LEU A 155 -13.77 10.96 -8.15
CA LEU A 155 -14.50 9.71 -8.00
C LEU A 155 -13.97 8.64 -8.95
N SER A 156 -13.80 8.96 -10.24
CA SER A 156 -13.25 8.03 -11.23
C SER A 156 -11.88 7.47 -10.84
N ARG A 157 -11.03 8.26 -10.18
CA ARG A 157 -9.74 7.78 -9.67
C ARG A 157 -9.90 6.71 -8.58
N ILE A 158 -10.90 6.83 -7.73
CA ILE A 158 -11.21 5.87 -6.66
C ILE A 158 -11.85 4.60 -7.24
N LEU A 159 -12.75 4.76 -8.21
CA LEU A 159 -13.46 3.63 -8.81
C LEU A 159 -12.58 2.79 -9.74
N ASN A 160 -11.66 3.42 -10.47
CA ASN A 160 -10.83 2.74 -11.48
C ASN A 160 -9.54 2.12 -10.93
N CYS A 161 -9.28 2.14 -9.62
CA CYS A 161 -8.15 1.38 -9.06
C CYS A 161 -8.52 -0.10 -8.92
N ASP A 162 -7.52 -0.98 -9.03
CA ASP A 162 -7.71 -2.43 -8.86
C ASP A 162 -7.90 -2.76 -7.38
N LEU A 163 -7.18 -2.06 -6.49
CA LEU A 163 -7.27 -2.20 -5.04
C LEU A 163 -7.50 -0.84 -4.36
N LEU A 164 -8.59 -0.72 -3.62
CA LEU A 164 -8.90 0.42 -2.76
C LEU A 164 -8.58 0.09 -1.31
N VAL A 165 -7.80 0.95 -0.62
CA VAL A 165 -7.54 0.83 0.82
C VAL A 165 -8.23 1.98 1.56
N LEU A 166 -9.23 1.61 2.36
CA LEU A 166 -10.00 2.48 3.23
C LEU A 166 -9.47 2.36 4.67
N ASP A 167 -8.53 3.24 5.03
CA ASP A 167 -7.92 3.22 6.36
C ASP A 167 -8.75 4.02 7.38
N ASP A 168 -8.74 3.59 8.65
CA ASP A 168 -9.43 4.25 9.76
C ASP A 168 -10.96 4.42 9.54
N PHE A 169 -11.61 3.38 9.02
CA PHE A 169 -13.07 3.34 8.86
C PHE A 169 -13.78 3.44 10.20
N GLY A 170 -14.79 4.30 10.29
CA GLY A 170 -15.62 4.49 11.49
C GLY A 170 -14.94 5.27 12.61
N LEU A 171 -13.78 5.88 12.38
CA LEU A 171 -13.08 6.69 13.39
C LEU A 171 -13.83 7.99 13.74
N GLN A 172 -14.55 8.55 12.77
CA GLN A 172 -15.31 9.79 12.90
C GLN A 172 -16.71 9.59 12.34
N ALA A 173 -17.69 10.32 12.90
CA ALA A 173 -19.03 10.39 12.34
C ALA A 173 -18.99 11.03 10.94
N LEU A 174 -19.73 10.46 10.01
CA LEU A 174 -19.81 10.92 8.63
C LEU A 174 -21.02 11.83 8.43
N SER A 175 -20.88 12.86 7.61
CA SER A 175 -22.03 13.67 7.16
C SER A 175 -22.93 12.86 6.22
N PRO A 176 -24.21 13.24 6.05
CA PRO A 176 -25.12 12.54 5.13
C PRO A 176 -24.58 12.44 3.69
N SER A 177 -23.94 13.50 3.18
CA SER A 177 -23.34 13.49 1.84
C SER A 177 -22.11 12.55 1.75
N ALA A 178 -21.30 12.49 2.80
CA ALA A 178 -20.16 11.59 2.89
C ALA A 178 -20.60 10.11 2.93
N ILE A 179 -21.72 9.82 3.58
CA ILE A 179 -22.32 8.48 3.62
C ILE A 179 -22.80 8.07 2.23
N GLN A 180 -23.42 8.98 1.49
CA GLN A 180 -23.84 8.72 0.11
C GLN A 180 -22.65 8.44 -0.80
N ASP A 181 -21.60 9.27 -0.74
CA ASP A 181 -20.36 9.06 -1.50
C ASP A 181 -19.71 7.70 -1.16
N LEU A 182 -19.67 7.35 0.13
CA LEU A 182 -19.10 6.08 0.57
C LEU A 182 -19.93 4.89 0.07
N TYR A 183 -21.25 4.99 0.15
CA TYR A 183 -22.16 3.96 -0.37
C TYR A 183 -22.01 3.80 -1.89
N GLU A 184 -21.95 4.90 -2.63
CA GLU A 184 -21.71 4.89 -4.09
C GLU A 184 -20.40 4.16 -4.41
N ILE A 185 -19.31 4.49 -3.73
CA ILE A 185 -17.99 3.86 -3.93
C ILE A 185 -18.07 2.35 -3.67
N ILE A 186 -18.68 1.93 -2.56
CA ILE A 186 -18.80 0.51 -2.21
C ILE A 186 -19.66 -0.21 -3.27
N SER A 187 -20.79 0.39 -3.68
CA SER A 187 -21.71 -0.20 -4.64
C SER A 187 -21.11 -0.36 -6.03
N GLU A 188 -20.42 0.66 -6.54
CA GLU A 188 -19.80 0.63 -7.85
C GLU A 188 -18.58 -0.30 -7.91
N ARG A 189 -17.94 -0.55 -6.76
CA ARG A 189 -16.81 -1.47 -6.68
C ARG A 189 -17.20 -2.92 -6.39
N TYR A 190 -18.45 -3.15 -6.02
CA TYR A 190 -18.94 -4.50 -5.72
C TYR A 190 -18.76 -5.42 -6.94
N GLU A 191 -18.05 -6.53 -6.76
CA GLU A 191 -17.64 -7.50 -7.80
C GLU A 191 -16.81 -6.92 -8.98
N GLN A 192 -16.33 -5.67 -8.87
CA GLN A 192 -15.53 -5.01 -9.90
C GLN A 192 -14.11 -4.70 -9.44
N GLY A 193 -13.89 -4.65 -8.12
CA GLY A 193 -12.57 -4.37 -7.57
C GLY A 193 -12.52 -4.58 -6.06
N SER A 194 -11.36 -4.94 -5.57
CA SER A 194 -11.16 -5.27 -4.15
C SER A 194 -11.04 -4.05 -3.26
N ILE A 195 -11.50 -4.21 -2.02
CA ILE A 195 -11.38 -3.19 -0.96
C ILE A 195 -10.68 -3.81 0.26
N ILE A 196 -9.66 -3.14 0.78
CA ILE A 196 -9.15 -3.41 2.13
C ILE A 196 -9.68 -2.33 3.05
N VAL A 197 -10.36 -2.72 4.11
CA VAL A 197 -10.86 -1.79 5.15
C VAL A 197 -10.12 -2.04 6.45
N THR A 198 -9.64 -0.98 7.11
CA THR A 198 -9.14 -1.09 8.48
C THR A 198 -10.07 -0.30 9.42
N SER A 199 -10.38 -0.88 10.58
CA SER A 199 -11.22 -0.23 11.58
C SER A 199 -10.76 -0.52 13.01
N ASN A 200 -10.91 0.46 13.87
CA ASN A 200 -10.73 0.29 15.32
C ASN A 200 -11.99 -0.22 16.01
N ARG A 201 -13.12 -0.20 15.32
CA ARG A 201 -14.39 -0.74 15.78
C ARG A 201 -14.49 -2.22 15.48
N SER A 202 -15.26 -2.95 16.27
CA SER A 202 -15.68 -4.29 15.88
C SER A 202 -16.57 -4.22 14.64
N PHE A 203 -16.68 -5.32 13.92
CA PHE A 203 -17.49 -5.33 12.68
C PHE A 203 -18.97 -5.05 12.98
N GLU A 204 -19.46 -5.53 14.10
CA GLU A 204 -20.84 -5.35 14.57
C GLU A 204 -21.20 -3.86 14.79
N GLU A 205 -20.21 -3.02 15.09
CA GLU A 205 -20.40 -1.58 15.30
C GLU A 205 -20.36 -0.77 14.00
N TRP A 206 -20.07 -1.39 12.85
CA TRP A 206 -19.91 -0.66 11.59
C TRP A 206 -21.23 -0.04 11.08
N HIS A 207 -22.38 -0.61 11.44
CA HIS A 207 -23.67 -0.02 11.11
C HIS A 207 -23.87 1.39 11.73
N GLU A 208 -23.25 1.67 12.87
CA GLU A 208 -23.31 2.99 13.51
C GLU A 208 -22.58 4.09 12.73
N VAL A 209 -21.70 3.73 11.81
CA VAL A 209 -20.98 4.69 10.95
C VAL A 209 -21.92 5.36 9.95
N PHE A 210 -22.97 4.64 9.58
CA PHE A 210 -24.02 5.12 8.68
C PHE A 210 -25.20 5.65 9.50
N CYS A 211 -25.58 6.90 9.29
CA CYS A 211 -26.77 7.47 9.96
C CYS A 211 -28.11 6.96 9.40
N ASN A 212 -28.09 6.01 8.47
CA ASN A 212 -29.23 5.43 7.78
C ASN A 212 -29.06 3.90 7.74
N GLU A 213 -29.95 3.18 8.44
CA GLU A 213 -29.90 1.72 8.57
C GLU A 213 -29.99 0.99 7.22
N LEU A 214 -30.79 1.51 6.27
CA LEU A 214 -30.93 0.89 4.96
C LEU A 214 -29.65 0.99 4.15
N LEU A 215 -29.01 2.16 4.14
CA LEU A 215 -27.72 2.35 3.46
C LEU A 215 -26.62 1.55 4.17
N ALA A 216 -26.65 1.51 5.50
CA ALA A 216 -25.70 0.68 6.28
C ALA A 216 -25.82 -0.79 5.89
N SER A 217 -27.01 -1.35 5.96
CA SER A 217 -27.25 -2.76 5.60
C SER A 217 -26.78 -3.06 4.17
N ALA A 218 -27.18 -2.24 3.21
CA ALA A 218 -26.82 -2.44 1.81
C ALA A 218 -25.30 -2.29 1.52
N ALA A 219 -24.62 -1.36 2.21
CA ALA A 219 -23.18 -1.19 2.07
C ALA A 219 -22.40 -2.33 2.72
N LEU A 220 -22.80 -2.73 3.93
CA LEU A 220 -22.12 -3.80 4.68
C LEU A 220 -22.33 -5.16 4.03
N ASP A 221 -23.51 -5.44 3.50
CA ASP A 221 -23.78 -6.65 2.72
C ASP A 221 -22.78 -6.78 1.56
N ARG A 222 -22.61 -5.73 0.77
CA ARG A 222 -21.65 -5.72 -0.34
C ARG A 222 -20.19 -5.82 0.10
N LEU A 223 -19.81 -5.17 1.20
CA LEU A 223 -18.45 -5.24 1.73
C LEU A 223 -18.09 -6.63 2.24
N THR A 224 -19.05 -7.34 2.83
CA THR A 224 -18.83 -8.67 3.43
C THR A 224 -19.02 -9.81 2.45
N HIS A 225 -19.76 -9.60 1.38
CA HIS A 225 -19.87 -10.60 0.33
C HIS A 225 -18.47 -10.84 -0.27
N HIS A 226 -18.00 -12.08 -0.23
CA HIS A 226 -16.65 -12.46 -0.63
C HIS A 226 -15.54 -11.73 0.15
N ALA A 227 -15.70 -11.55 1.46
CA ALA A 227 -14.72 -10.88 2.30
C ALA A 227 -14.00 -11.82 3.27
N HIS A 228 -12.72 -11.52 3.50
CA HIS A 228 -11.91 -12.11 4.56
C HIS A 228 -11.91 -11.18 5.76
N LEU A 229 -12.58 -11.58 6.85
CA LEU A 229 -12.58 -10.82 8.10
C LEU A 229 -11.44 -11.27 9.01
N LEU A 230 -10.53 -10.36 9.34
CA LEU A 230 -9.43 -10.57 10.25
C LEU A 230 -9.61 -9.69 11.49
N VAL A 231 -9.79 -10.32 12.63
CA VAL A 231 -9.78 -9.64 13.93
C VAL A 231 -8.38 -9.71 14.52
N ILE A 232 -7.72 -8.55 14.58
CA ILE A 232 -6.34 -8.44 15.08
C ILE A 232 -6.41 -8.03 16.54
N THR A 233 -5.96 -8.94 17.41
CA THR A 233 -5.88 -8.71 18.86
C THR A 233 -4.42 -8.55 19.28
N GLY A 234 -4.15 -7.78 20.32
CA GLY A 234 -2.80 -7.60 20.84
C GLY A 234 -2.58 -6.24 21.49
N GLU A 235 -1.40 -6.06 22.05
CA GLU A 235 -0.98 -4.78 22.62
C GLU A 235 -0.55 -3.80 21.53
N SER A 236 -0.76 -2.51 21.79
CA SER A 236 -0.33 -1.44 20.87
C SER A 236 1.19 -1.47 20.66
N TYR A 237 1.63 -1.70 19.42
CA TYR A 237 3.04 -1.61 19.04
C TYR A 237 3.64 -0.25 19.37
N ARG A 238 2.87 0.83 19.20
CA ARG A 238 3.32 2.20 19.54
C ARG A 238 3.61 2.36 21.03
N GLN A 239 2.83 1.72 21.90
CA GLN A 239 3.08 1.74 23.34
C GLN A 239 4.29 0.90 23.72
N ARG A 240 4.46 -0.29 23.10
CA ARG A 240 5.65 -1.15 23.30
C ARG A 240 6.93 -0.46 22.86
N SER A 241 6.96 0.20 21.71
CA SER A 241 8.12 0.95 21.22
C SER A 241 8.50 2.08 22.17
N ARG A 242 7.53 2.88 22.62
CA ARG A 242 7.76 3.95 23.61
C ARG A 242 8.33 3.41 24.94
N ARG A 243 7.81 2.28 25.42
CA ARG A 243 8.36 1.62 26.63
C ARG A 243 9.80 1.18 26.43
N LYS A 244 10.12 0.53 25.31
CA LYS A 244 11.50 0.12 24.98
C LYS A 244 12.46 1.29 24.90
N GLU A 245 12.06 2.38 24.25
CA GLU A 245 12.84 3.62 24.15
C GLU A 245 13.06 4.29 25.52
N ALA A 246 12.03 4.33 26.38
CA ALA A 246 12.13 4.88 27.72
C ALA A 246 13.08 4.05 28.61
N ILE A 247 13.04 2.73 28.53
CA ILE A 247 13.95 1.84 29.27
C ILE A 247 15.38 2.00 28.75
N SER A 248 15.59 2.08 27.43
CA SER A 248 16.91 2.29 26.83
C SER A 248 17.53 3.64 27.23
N LYS A 249 16.75 4.71 27.29
CA LYS A 249 17.20 6.04 27.77
C LYS A 249 17.51 6.05 29.25
N ALA A 250 16.78 5.29 30.06
CA ALA A 250 17.04 5.20 31.52
C ALA A 250 18.29 4.37 31.85
N GLN A 251 18.76 3.53 30.92
CA GLN A 251 19.95 2.68 31.08
C GLN A 251 21.23 3.28 30.51
N MET A 252 21.19 4.45 29.87
CA MET A 252 22.39 5.17 29.48
C MET A 252 22.97 5.88 30.73
N PRO A 253 24.17 5.51 31.22
CA PRO A 253 24.80 6.23 32.31
C PRO A 253 25.13 7.65 31.86
N ASN A 254 24.80 8.66 32.69
CA ASN A 254 25.23 10.02 32.50
C ASN A 254 26.77 10.07 32.43
N SER A 255 27.31 10.08 31.22
CA SER A 255 28.70 10.41 30.99
C SER A 255 28.83 11.94 30.98
N SER A 256 28.78 12.52 32.19
CA SER A 256 29.13 13.92 32.45
C SER A 256 30.02 13.90 33.67
N SER A 257 31.31 13.86 33.46
CA SER A 257 32.37 14.38 34.38
C SER A 257 33.60 14.68 33.55
#